data_4c9c6bfe3a3a0ef48d465fd1d73a39b8
#
_entry.id   4c9c6bfe3a3a0ef48d465fd1d73a39b8
#
_cell.length_a   1.000
_cell.length_b   1.000
_cell.length_c   1.000
_cell.angle_alpha   90.00
_cell.angle_beta   90.00
_cell.angle_gamma   90.00
#
_symmetry.space_group_name_H-M   'P 1'
#
loop_
_entity.id
_entity.type
_entity.pdbx_description
1 polymer ?
#
loop_
_entity_poly.entity_id
_entity_poly.type
_entity_poly.pdbx_seq_one_letter_code
_entity_poly.pdbx_strand_id
1 'polypeptide(L)'
;MATIKHLTSKNSNYAAAESYLTFQHNEYTGLPILDEKGRPKLRDSYLLDTLECGESSFAMACLIANRKYGKNGGREDVKTHHYIVSFDPKDAVENGLTMERAQALGLQFCKDNFPGHPAIVCTHPDGHNSAGNIHVHIVIGSLRVRTVERQPFMDKPCDWEAGKKHRCTSAMLRHLRVAVMEMCEQADLNQINLLEAQGDHVSEREYWAQRRGQRRLDYANAKLAAEGQQPTQTVYQTELDKLRQQIYAVLNKTTTFEEFSALLMQEHGIAVKESRGRLSYCPPGRTKFITAKKLSKKLEKEQVLTALSQNIQLAAIIQPSSEKEPDKIRKLVDIQANVAAGKGIGYERWAKKFNLKRWSQTLCLLQEKGLTSEDALHQRIAELQTQHDDALAVVKDMDARMASLKELRGHLVVYRQYKPLAQKLQTVRNPAAFREQHRAEFAVYDAACAYFKANGLRTLPDLKKLDAEYQTLSSEKNGFYTRYKKAQIELRELRTAQQNVEAFFRKEERNHAVPQQEVK
;
A
#
# COMPACT_ATOMS: atom_id res chain seq x y z
N MET A 1 -8.92 -8.63 -1.31
CA MET A 1 -9.71 -7.84 -0.32
C MET A 1 -10.72 -7.01 -1.06
N ALA A 2 -12.02 -7.22 -0.79
CA ALA A 2 -13.08 -6.48 -1.49
C ALA A 2 -13.02 -4.98 -1.15
N THR A 3 -13.15 -4.14 -2.17
CA THR A 3 -13.13 -2.67 -2.02
C THR A 3 -14.18 -2.03 -2.92
N ILE A 4 -14.65 -0.82 -2.57
CA ILE A 4 -15.54 -0.04 -3.42
C ILE A 4 -14.96 1.33 -3.71
N LYS A 5 -14.93 1.73 -4.99
CA LYS A 5 -14.50 3.04 -5.48
C LYS A 5 -15.66 3.75 -6.15
N HIS A 6 -15.74 5.07 -6.03
CA HIS A 6 -16.74 5.91 -6.68
C HIS A 6 -16.10 7.00 -7.54
N LEU A 7 -16.60 7.13 -8.76
CA LEU A 7 -16.22 8.15 -9.74
C LEU A 7 -17.48 8.85 -10.25
N THR A 8 -17.33 10.06 -10.78
CA THR A 8 -18.43 10.80 -11.43
C THR A 8 -18.02 11.22 -12.82
N SER A 9 -19.00 11.26 -13.74
CA SER A 9 -18.77 11.79 -15.09
C SER A 9 -19.75 12.91 -15.43
N LYS A 10 -19.25 13.95 -16.07
CA LYS A 10 -20.01 15.05 -16.65
C LYS A 10 -20.19 14.89 -18.16
N ASN A 11 -19.71 13.79 -18.73
CA ASN A 11 -19.80 13.52 -20.16
C ASN A 11 -21.26 13.34 -20.59
N SER A 12 -21.69 14.13 -21.57
CA SER A 12 -23.04 14.05 -22.14
C SER A 12 -23.23 12.85 -23.09
N ASN A 13 -22.17 12.25 -23.56
CA ASN A 13 -22.20 11.02 -24.32
C ASN A 13 -22.30 9.81 -23.37
N TYR A 14 -23.50 9.36 -23.09
CA TYR A 14 -23.74 8.21 -22.22
C TYR A 14 -23.23 6.88 -22.82
N ALA A 15 -23.17 6.76 -24.15
CA ALA A 15 -22.61 5.59 -24.81
C ALA A 15 -21.11 5.42 -24.57
N ALA A 16 -20.41 6.51 -24.21
CA ALA A 16 -19.01 6.43 -23.83
C ALA A 16 -18.77 5.56 -22.58
N ALA A 17 -19.76 5.43 -21.68
CA ALA A 17 -19.66 4.54 -20.52
C ALA A 17 -19.66 3.07 -20.96
N GLU A 18 -20.55 2.67 -21.87
CA GLU A 18 -20.59 1.33 -22.44
C GLU A 18 -19.31 1.01 -23.22
N SER A 19 -18.89 1.95 -24.10
CA SER A 19 -17.63 1.80 -24.83
C SER A 19 -16.43 1.60 -23.91
N TYR A 20 -16.36 2.34 -22.80
CA TYR A 20 -15.28 2.18 -21.81
C TYR A 20 -15.28 0.77 -21.19
N LEU A 21 -16.45 0.17 -21.00
CA LEU A 21 -16.59 -1.14 -20.37
C LEU A 21 -16.32 -2.28 -21.36
N THR A 22 -16.63 -2.11 -22.64
CA THR A 22 -16.58 -3.19 -23.65
C THR A 22 -15.28 -3.20 -24.45
N PHE A 23 -14.67 -2.04 -24.68
CA PHE A 23 -13.42 -1.94 -25.45
C PHE A 23 -12.20 -1.79 -24.55
N GLN A 24 -11.04 -2.23 -25.05
CA GLN A 24 -9.76 -2.02 -24.39
C GLN A 24 -9.36 -0.54 -24.46
N HIS A 25 -8.92 0.02 -23.33
CA HIS A 25 -8.46 1.40 -23.25
C HIS A 25 -7.05 1.47 -22.68
N ASN A 26 -6.28 2.40 -23.20
CA ASN A 26 -4.97 2.71 -22.62
C ASN A 26 -5.17 3.40 -21.27
N GLU A 27 -4.67 2.79 -20.21
CA GLU A 27 -4.84 3.25 -18.83
C GLU A 27 -4.38 4.69 -18.58
N TYR A 28 -3.37 5.14 -19.31
CA TYR A 28 -2.73 6.46 -19.10
C TYR A 28 -3.38 7.58 -19.88
N THR A 29 -3.87 7.28 -21.08
CA THR A 29 -4.48 8.27 -21.97
C THR A 29 -6.00 8.26 -21.91
N GLY A 30 -6.60 7.17 -21.45
CA GLY A 30 -8.05 6.92 -21.50
C GLY A 30 -8.59 6.72 -22.93
N LEU A 31 -7.71 6.65 -23.93
CA LEU A 31 -8.09 6.44 -25.32
C LEU A 31 -8.27 4.94 -25.63
N PRO A 32 -9.21 4.56 -26.50
CA PRO A 32 -9.37 3.19 -26.92
C PRO A 32 -8.13 2.68 -27.64
N ILE A 33 -7.78 1.42 -27.39
CA ILE A 33 -6.76 0.70 -28.13
C ILE A 33 -7.39 0.27 -29.45
N LEU A 34 -6.68 0.52 -30.55
CA LEU A 34 -7.17 0.19 -31.88
C LEU A 34 -6.60 -1.16 -32.37
N ASP A 35 -7.43 -1.89 -33.13
CA ASP A 35 -6.99 -3.09 -33.86
C ASP A 35 -6.19 -2.71 -35.12
N GLU A 36 -5.68 -3.71 -35.85
CA GLU A 36 -4.92 -3.51 -37.08
C GLU A 36 -5.70 -2.76 -38.19
N LYS A 37 -7.03 -2.71 -38.10
CA LYS A 37 -7.94 -2.02 -39.02
C LYS A 37 -8.33 -0.61 -38.51
N GLY A 38 -7.71 -0.14 -37.43
CA GLY A 38 -7.99 1.19 -36.85
C GLY A 38 -9.32 1.27 -36.08
N ARG A 39 -9.95 0.15 -35.70
CA ARG A 39 -11.20 0.11 -34.95
C ARG A 39 -10.91 -0.16 -33.47
N PRO A 40 -11.75 0.32 -32.53
CA PRO A 40 -11.60 -0.01 -31.12
C PRO A 40 -11.57 -1.54 -30.90
N LYS A 41 -10.55 -2.01 -30.18
CA LYS A 41 -10.37 -3.43 -29.88
C LYS A 41 -11.29 -3.83 -28.74
N LEU A 42 -12.15 -4.83 -28.94
CA LEU A 42 -12.98 -5.40 -27.88
C LEU A 42 -12.11 -6.03 -26.78
N ARG A 43 -12.64 -6.06 -25.56
CA ARG A 43 -12.04 -6.84 -24.48
C ARG A 43 -12.17 -8.32 -24.77
N ASP A 44 -11.19 -9.09 -24.35
CA ASP A 44 -11.14 -10.54 -24.59
C ASP A 44 -12.20 -11.27 -23.76
N SER A 45 -12.58 -10.73 -22.59
CA SER A 45 -13.61 -11.29 -21.70
C SER A 45 -14.27 -10.19 -20.88
N TYR A 46 -15.60 -10.17 -20.87
CA TYR A 46 -16.43 -9.34 -19.99
C TYR A 46 -17.86 -9.89 -19.95
N LEU A 47 -18.59 -9.61 -18.86
CA LEU A 47 -20.04 -9.82 -18.76
C LEU A 47 -20.71 -8.47 -18.58
N LEU A 48 -21.81 -8.21 -19.29
CA LEU A 48 -22.50 -6.93 -19.25
C LEU A 48 -24.00 -7.13 -19.23
N ASP A 49 -24.66 -6.51 -18.25
CA ASP A 49 -26.12 -6.45 -18.13
C ASP A 49 -26.58 -5.01 -17.88
N THR A 50 -27.84 -4.72 -18.19
CA THR A 50 -28.46 -3.43 -17.91
C THR A 50 -29.65 -3.59 -16.97
N LEU A 51 -29.89 -2.55 -16.14
CA LEU A 51 -31.01 -2.48 -15.22
C LEU A 51 -31.74 -1.15 -15.40
N GLU A 52 -33.08 -1.17 -15.21
CA GLU A 52 -33.96 0.01 -15.29
C GLU A 52 -33.88 0.77 -16.65
N CYS A 53 -33.47 0.07 -17.74
CA CYS A 53 -33.37 0.63 -19.09
C CYS A 53 -34.56 0.30 -19.96
N GLY A 54 -35.46 -0.62 -19.55
CA GLY A 54 -36.52 -1.18 -20.39
C GLY A 54 -35.94 -1.89 -21.62
N GLU A 55 -36.51 -1.70 -22.77
CA GLU A 55 -36.01 -2.20 -24.07
C GLU A 55 -34.95 -1.30 -24.71
N SER A 56 -34.61 -0.18 -24.05
CA SER A 56 -33.65 0.80 -24.56
C SER A 56 -32.24 0.50 -24.10
N SER A 57 -31.23 1.00 -24.83
CA SER A 57 -29.87 1.02 -24.32
C SER A 57 -29.78 1.94 -23.11
N PHE A 58 -28.76 1.75 -22.27
CA PHE A 58 -28.47 2.62 -21.13
C PHE A 58 -28.39 4.11 -21.53
N ALA A 59 -27.71 4.39 -22.63
CA ALA A 59 -27.57 5.76 -23.14
C ALA A 59 -28.93 6.38 -23.46
N MET A 60 -29.80 5.61 -24.17
CA MET A 60 -31.13 6.09 -24.54
C MET A 60 -32.02 6.27 -23.30
N ALA A 61 -32.02 5.33 -22.35
CA ALA A 61 -32.75 5.45 -21.10
C ALA A 61 -32.36 6.73 -20.29
N CYS A 62 -31.05 7.05 -20.22
CA CYS A 62 -30.58 8.27 -19.60
C CYS A 62 -31.04 9.54 -20.35
N LEU A 63 -30.99 9.54 -21.70
CA LEU A 63 -31.42 10.68 -22.53
C LEU A 63 -32.94 10.91 -22.42
N ILE A 64 -33.76 9.85 -22.44
CA ILE A 64 -35.21 9.94 -22.21
C ILE A 64 -35.50 10.53 -20.83
N ALA A 65 -34.81 10.06 -19.78
CA ALA A 65 -34.95 10.59 -18.43
C ALA A 65 -34.58 12.09 -18.37
N ASN A 66 -33.48 12.49 -18.98
CA ASN A 66 -33.04 13.88 -19.02
C ASN A 66 -34.10 14.77 -19.69
N ARG A 67 -34.62 14.35 -20.82
CA ARG A 67 -35.67 15.08 -21.56
C ARG A 67 -36.96 15.15 -20.77
N LYS A 68 -37.40 14.02 -20.21
CA LYS A 68 -38.65 13.92 -19.42
C LYS A 68 -38.65 14.88 -18.23
N TYR A 69 -37.53 15.00 -17.54
CA TYR A 69 -37.42 15.79 -16.31
C TYR A 69 -36.73 17.15 -16.48
N GLY A 70 -36.32 17.51 -17.71
CA GLY A 70 -35.66 18.78 -17.99
C GLY A 70 -34.34 18.98 -17.24
N LYS A 71 -33.54 17.90 -17.08
CA LYS A 71 -32.31 17.93 -16.28
C LYS A 71 -31.08 17.48 -17.08
N ASN A 72 -29.91 17.68 -16.49
CA ASN A 72 -28.60 17.33 -17.06
C ASN A 72 -28.24 18.12 -18.34
N GLY A 73 -28.85 19.30 -18.57
CA GLY A 73 -28.53 20.18 -19.69
C GLY A 73 -27.22 20.95 -19.51
N GLY A 74 -26.81 21.23 -18.29
CA GLY A 74 -25.60 21.98 -17.99
C GLY A 74 -24.31 21.17 -18.19
N ARG A 75 -23.24 21.86 -18.62
CA ARG A 75 -21.91 21.24 -18.79
C ARG A 75 -21.36 20.69 -17.46
N GLU A 76 -21.62 21.36 -16.35
CA GLU A 76 -21.12 21.03 -15.03
C GLU A 76 -21.97 19.96 -14.29
N ASP A 77 -23.10 19.57 -14.87
CA ASP A 77 -23.95 18.55 -14.30
C ASP A 77 -23.25 17.19 -14.26
N VAL A 78 -23.29 16.51 -13.11
CA VAL A 78 -22.93 15.09 -13.03
C VAL A 78 -24.02 14.30 -13.72
N LYS A 79 -23.64 13.54 -14.75
CA LYS A 79 -24.53 12.80 -15.64
C LYS A 79 -24.58 11.31 -15.29
N THR A 80 -23.45 10.76 -14.86
CA THR A 80 -23.35 9.36 -14.40
C THR A 80 -22.48 9.26 -13.15
N HIS A 81 -22.79 8.23 -12.35
CA HIS A 81 -21.93 7.80 -11.24
C HIS A 81 -21.43 6.40 -11.56
N HIS A 82 -20.15 6.17 -11.35
CA HIS A 82 -19.49 4.91 -11.64
C HIS A 82 -18.91 4.35 -10.33
N TYR A 83 -19.42 3.22 -9.92
CA TYR A 83 -18.95 2.46 -8.78
C TYR A 83 -18.16 1.25 -9.27
N ILE A 84 -17.06 0.94 -8.62
CA ILE A 84 -16.23 -0.23 -8.95
C ILE A 84 -16.08 -1.03 -7.69
N VAL A 85 -16.57 -2.26 -7.68
CA VAL A 85 -16.37 -3.23 -6.62
C VAL A 85 -15.27 -4.19 -7.09
N SER A 86 -14.14 -4.20 -6.39
CA SER A 86 -13.03 -5.09 -6.72
C SER A 86 -12.89 -6.14 -5.62
N PHE A 87 -12.81 -7.43 -6.00
CA PHE A 87 -12.68 -8.55 -5.09
C PHE A 87 -11.22 -8.90 -4.81
N ASP A 88 -10.97 -9.73 -3.80
CA ASP A 88 -9.61 -10.23 -3.54
C ASP A 88 -9.22 -11.23 -4.64
N PRO A 89 -7.99 -11.14 -5.20
CA PRO A 89 -7.52 -12.16 -6.14
C PRO A 89 -7.58 -13.59 -5.57
N LYS A 90 -7.46 -13.77 -4.27
CA LYS A 90 -7.59 -15.06 -3.60
C LYS A 90 -8.98 -15.66 -3.72
N ASP A 91 -10.03 -14.83 -3.81
CA ASP A 91 -11.41 -15.31 -3.90
C ASP A 91 -11.65 -16.19 -5.13
N ALA A 92 -10.94 -15.92 -6.22
CA ALA A 92 -11.01 -16.76 -7.43
C ALA A 92 -10.43 -18.16 -7.20
N VAL A 93 -9.40 -18.28 -6.37
CA VAL A 93 -8.69 -19.54 -6.12
C VAL A 93 -9.26 -20.29 -4.91
N GLU A 94 -9.52 -19.58 -3.82
CA GLU A 94 -9.86 -20.16 -2.51
C GLU A 94 -11.37 -20.27 -2.30
N ASN A 95 -12.17 -19.31 -2.84
CA ASN A 95 -13.60 -19.17 -2.56
C ASN A 95 -14.49 -19.37 -3.80
N GLY A 96 -13.92 -19.83 -4.92
CA GLY A 96 -14.64 -20.15 -6.14
C GLY A 96 -15.38 -18.96 -6.75
N LEU A 97 -14.81 -17.75 -6.69
CA LEU A 97 -15.35 -16.57 -7.33
C LEU A 97 -15.07 -16.63 -8.83
N THR A 98 -16.12 -16.80 -9.63
CA THR A 98 -16.08 -16.71 -11.10
C THR A 98 -16.59 -15.35 -11.58
N MET A 99 -16.44 -15.05 -12.87
CA MET A 99 -17.00 -13.85 -13.48
C MET A 99 -18.52 -13.80 -13.35
N GLU A 100 -19.18 -14.94 -13.57
CA GLU A 100 -20.64 -15.08 -13.50
C GLU A 100 -21.15 -14.84 -12.08
N ARG A 101 -20.46 -15.41 -11.09
CA ARG A 101 -20.78 -15.18 -9.69
C ARG A 101 -20.58 -13.71 -9.29
N ALA A 102 -19.50 -13.09 -9.72
CA ALA A 102 -19.23 -11.68 -9.49
C ALA A 102 -20.27 -10.78 -10.20
N GLN A 103 -20.66 -11.11 -11.42
CA GLN A 103 -21.72 -10.40 -12.16
C GLN A 103 -23.06 -10.48 -11.41
N ALA A 104 -23.45 -11.67 -10.93
CA ALA A 104 -24.67 -11.85 -10.16
C ALA A 104 -24.66 -11.02 -8.86
N LEU A 105 -23.54 -11.02 -8.13
CA LEU A 105 -23.34 -10.19 -6.93
C LEU A 105 -23.45 -8.70 -7.26
N GLY A 106 -22.82 -8.26 -8.36
CA GLY A 106 -22.88 -6.88 -8.82
C GLY A 106 -24.27 -6.43 -9.23
N LEU A 107 -25.02 -7.29 -9.91
CA LEU A 107 -26.42 -7.04 -10.29
C LEU A 107 -27.31 -6.90 -9.05
N GLN A 108 -27.17 -7.81 -8.08
CA GLN A 108 -27.94 -7.73 -6.84
C GLN A 108 -27.57 -6.48 -6.05
N PHE A 109 -26.28 -6.19 -5.91
CA PHE A 109 -25.80 -4.96 -5.26
C PHE A 109 -26.36 -3.69 -5.92
N CYS A 110 -26.44 -3.67 -7.25
CA CYS A 110 -27.01 -2.54 -8.00
C CYS A 110 -28.51 -2.38 -7.74
N LYS A 111 -29.27 -3.47 -7.74
CA LYS A 111 -30.71 -3.48 -7.45
C LYS A 111 -31.02 -2.96 -6.05
N ASP A 112 -30.24 -3.37 -5.06
CA ASP A 112 -30.46 -3.03 -3.66
C ASP A 112 -30.06 -1.58 -3.33
N ASN A 113 -28.99 -1.09 -3.94
CA ASN A 113 -28.42 0.21 -3.54
C ASN A 113 -28.74 1.37 -4.50
N PHE A 114 -29.13 1.06 -5.77
CA PHE A 114 -29.44 2.08 -6.78
C PHE A 114 -30.78 1.85 -7.48
N PRO A 115 -31.85 1.47 -6.75
CA PRO A 115 -33.13 1.16 -7.37
C PRO A 115 -33.69 2.36 -8.14
N GLY A 116 -34.27 2.09 -9.31
CA GLY A 116 -34.88 3.10 -10.16
C GLY A 116 -33.92 3.99 -10.93
N HIS A 117 -32.63 3.71 -10.91
CA HIS A 117 -31.65 4.34 -11.79
C HIS A 117 -31.35 3.44 -12.98
N PRO A 118 -31.34 3.97 -14.24
CA PRO A 118 -30.77 3.23 -15.36
C PRO A 118 -29.33 2.87 -15.04
N ALA A 119 -28.94 1.62 -15.24
CA ALA A 119 -27.61 1.16 -14.89
C ALA A 119 -27.04 0.18 -15.94
N ILE A 120 -25.70 0.17 -16.04
CA ILE A 120 -24.89 -0.89 -16.63
C ILE A 120 -24.11 -1.55 -15.51
N VAL A 121 -24.13 -2.87 -15.44
CA VAL A 121 -23.29 -3.69 -14.58
C VAL A 121 -22.40 -4.53 -15.48
N CYS A 122 -21.08 -4.37 -15.33
CA CYS A 122 -20.12 -5.06 -16.18
C CYS A 122 -18.98 -5.62 -15.34
N THR A 123 -18.71 -6.92 -15.49
CA THR A 123 -17.63 -7.62 -14.80
C THR A 123 -16.45 -7.85 -15.71
N HIS A 124 -15.25 -7.57 -15.20
CA HIS A 124 -13.97 -7.82 -15.85
C HIS A 124 -13.09 -8.74 -15.00
N PRO A 125 -12.31 -9.65 -15.62
CA PRO A 125 -11.35 -10.50 -14.92
C PRO A 125 -9.97 -9.87 -14.76
N ASP A 126 -9.69 -8.76 -15.46
CA ASP A 126 -8.39 -8.15 -15.70
C ASP A 126 -8.16 -6.90 -14.86
N GLY A 127 -8.23 -7.00 -13.54
CA GLY A 127 -7.91 -5.88 -12.67
C GLY A 127 -6.51 -5.31 -12.95
N HIS A 128 -6.38 -3.97 -12.95
CA HIS A 128 -5.16 -3.22 -13.30
C HIS A 128 -3.91 -3.49 -12.43
N ASN A 129 -4.06 -4.24 -11.37
CA ASN A 129 -2.94 -4.75 -10.60
C ASN A 129 -2.52 -6.06 -11.24
N SER A 130 -1.23 -6.30 -11.38
CA SER A 130 -0.63 -7.55 -11.89
C SER A 130 -1.20 -8.84 -11.29
N ALA A 131 -2.09 -8.73 -10.32
CA ALA A 131 -2.76 -9.80 -9.61
C ALA A 131 -4.02 -10.35 -10.30
N GLY A 132 -4.53 -9.72 -11.38
CA GLY A 132 -5.68 -10.23 -12.14
C GLY A 132 -6.96 -10.38 -11.31
N ASN A 133 -7.33 -9.39 -10.50
CA ASN A 133 -8.52 -9.47 -9.67
C ASN A 133 -9.81 -9.21 -10.45
N ILE A 134 -10.82 -10.04 -10.21
CA ILE A 134 -12.18 -9.83 -10.74
C ILE A 134 -12.76 -8.56 -10.12
N HIS A 135 -13.37 -7.71 -10.96
CA HIS A 135 -14.00 -6.49 -10.51
C HIS A 135 -15.27 -6.19 -11.31
N VAL A 136 -16.23 -5.57 -10.61
CA VAL A 136 -17.53 -5.23 -11.19
C VAL A 136 -17.65 -3.72 -11.28
N HIS A 137 -17.92 -3.24 -12.48
CA HIS A 137 -18.27 -1.86 -12.76
C HIS A 137 -19.79 -1.69 -12.72
N ILE A 138 -20.27 -0.74 -11.95
CA ILE A 138 -21.68 -0.35 -11.87
C ILE A 138 -21.77 1.11 -12.27
N VAL A 139 -22.27 1.39 -13.47
CA VAL A 139 -22.46 2.75 -13.95
C VAL A 139 -23.95 3.07 -13.93
N ILE A 140 -24.33 4.05 -13.12
CA ILE A 140 -25.73 4.50 -13.02
C ILE A 140 -25.93 5.86 -13.68
N GLY A 141 -27.06 6.05 -14.35
CA GLY A 141 -27.55 7.37 -14.74
C GLY A 141 -27.88 8.21 -13.49
N SER A 142 -27.49 9.48 -13.49
CA SER A 142 -27.69 10.32 -12.31
C SER A 142 -29.17 10.58 -11.95
N LEU A 143 -30.10 10.42 -12.89
CA LEU A 143 -31.53 10.61 -12.66
C LEU A 143 -32.25 9.28 -12.39
N ARG A 144 -33.12 9.28 -11.38
CA ARG A 144 -34.04 8.19 -11.08
C ARG A 144 -35.23 8.25 -12.04
N VAL A 145 -35.53 7.14 -12.72
CA VAL A 145 -36.58 7.10 -13.77
C VAL A 145 -37.98 6.76 -13.22
N ARG A 146 -38.06 6.12 -12.06
CA ARG A 146 -39.30 5.85 -11.32
C ARG A 146 -39.14 6.12 -9.83
N THR A 147 -40.23 6.43 -9.13
CA THR A 147 -40.25 6.49 -7.66
C THR A 147 -40.12 5.07 -7.12
N VAL A 148 -39.31 4.93 -6.08
CA VAL A 148 -39.06 3.64 -5.41
C VAL A 148 -39.48 3.74 -3.95
N GLU A 149 -39.65 2.60 -3.29
CA GLU A 149 -39.90 2.54 -1.87
C GLU A 149 -38.69 3.11 -1.12
N ARG A 150 -38.98 3.94 -0.10
CA ARG A 150 -37.94 4.53 0.74
C ARG A 150 -37.23 3.44 1.52
N GLN A 151 -35.90 3.41 1.38
CA GLN A 151 -35.03 2.52 2.14
C GLN A 151 -34.38 3.28 3.32
N PRO A 152 -33.89 2.58 4.36
CA PRO A 152 -33.32 3.19 5.56
C PRO A 152 -32.16 4.16 5.32
N PHE A 153 -31.37 3.95 4.27
CA PHE A 153 -30.26 4.84 3.90
C PHE A 153 -30.69 6.08 3.10
N MET A 154 -31.97 6.22 2.78
CA MET A 154 -32.53 7.33 2.01
C MET A 154 -33.03 8.41 2.95
N ASP A 155 -32.29 9.52 3.06
CA ASP A 155 -32.55 10.57 4.06
C ASP A 155 -33.60 11.58 3.61
N LYS A 156 -33.65 11.86 2.29
CA LYS A 156 -34.46 12.95 1.73
C LYS A 156 -35.32 12.47 0.56
N PRO A 157 -36.48 13.10 0.31
CA PRO A 157 -37.35 12.72 -0.81
C PRO A 157 -36.66 12.56 -2.14
N CYS A 158 -35.60 13.37 -2.39
CA CYS A 158 -34.81 13.22 -3.60
C CYS A 158 -34.05 11.89 -3.72
N ASP A 159 -33.98 11.09 -2.67
CA ASP A 159 -33.29 9.81 -2.67
C ASP A 159 -34.20 8.66 -3.16
N TRP A 160 -35.54 8.85 -3.24
CA TRP A 160 -36.49 7.84 -3.71
C TRP A 160 -37.46 8.33 -4.79
N GLU A 161 -37.66 9.64 -4.98
CA GLU A 161 -38.56 10.18 -5.97
C GLU A 161 -37.99 10.14 -7.38
N ALA A 162 -38.87 9.88 -8.38
CA ALA A 162 -38.54 9.98 -9.79
C ALA A 162 -38.08 11.39 -10.20
N GLY A 163 -37.21 11.46 -11.19
CA GLY A 163 -36.67 12.73 -11.71
C GLY A 163 -35.68 13.44 -10.80
N LYS A 164 -35.30 12.85 -9.68
CA LYS A 164 -34.31 13.41 -8.76
C LYS A 164 -32.90 12.82 -9.05
N LYS A 165 -31.88 13.63 -8.82
CA LYS A 165 -30.49 13.21 -9.01
C LYS A 165 -30.00 12.38 -7.84
N HIS A 166 -29.21 11.34 -8.15
CA HIS A 166 -28.48 10.58 -7.16
C HIS A 166 -27.55 11.46 -6.33
N ARG A 167 -27.53 11.28 -5.04
CA ARG A 167 -26.69 11.99 -4.08
C ARG A 167 -25.66 11.03 -3.48
N CYS A 168 -24.40 11.23 -3.83
CA CYS A 168 -23.31 10.50 -3.20
C CYS A 168 -22.77 11.27 -1.99
N THR A 169 -23.47 11.15 -0.85
CA THR A 169 -23.08 11.74 0.43
C THR A 169 -22.09 10.84 1.19
N SER A 170 -21.45 11.37 2.25
CA SER A 170 -20.60 10.55 3.12
C SER A 170 -21.39 9.42 3.80
N ALA A 171 -22.69 9.65 4.12
CA ALA A 171 -23.58 8.63 4.66
C ALA A 171 -23.84 7.53 3.62
N MET A 172 -24.14 7.91 2.37
CA MET A 172 -24.30 6.95 1.27
C MET A 172 -23.03 6.13 1.02
N LEU A 173 -21.86 6.75 1.00
CA LEU A 173 -20.58 6.03 0.85
C LEU A 173 -20.33 5.08 2.02
N ARG A 174 -20.67 5.46 3.24
CA ARG A 174 -20.60 4.57 4.40
C ARG A 174 -21.54 3.38 4.25
N HIS A 175 -22.79 3.63 3.84
CA HIS A 175 -23.77 2.58 3.55
C HIS A 175 -23.25 1.59 2.49
N LEU A 176 -22.74 2.08 1.37
CA LEU A 176 -22.21 1.22 0.30
C LEU A 176 -21.01 0.37 0.76
N ARG A 177 -20.15 0.90 1.64
CA ARG A 177 -19.07 0.12 2.24
C ARG A 177 -19.59 -1.01 3.13
N VAL A 178 -20.61 -0.73 3.94
CA VAL A 178 -21.30 -1.76 4.74
C VAL A 178 -21.91 -2.81 3.82
N ALA A 179 -22.64 -2.38 2.78
CA ALA A 179 -23.28 -3.29 1.82
C ALA A 179 -22.27 -4.21 1.09
N VAL A 180 -21.07 -3.70 0.74
CA VAL A 180 -20.01 -4.56 0.18
C VAL A 180 -19.51 -5.57 1.21
N MET A 181 -19.33 -5.17 2.47
CA MET A 181 -18.90 -6.09 3.52
C MET A 181 -19.92 -7.20 3.75
N GLU A 182 -21.21 -6.85 3.85
CA GLU A 182 -22.32 -7.80 4.00
C GLU A 182 -22.44 -8.74 2.79
N MET A 183 -22.33 -8.21 1.57
CA MET A 183 -22.34 -9.00 0.35
C MET A 183 -21.19 -10.03 0.34
N CYS A 184 -19.98 -9.63 0.74
CA CYS A 184 -18.84 -10.55 0.80
C CYS A 184 -19.01 -11.60 1.89
N GLU A 185 -19.54 -11.22 3.08
CA GLU A 185 -19.84 -12.17 4.15
C GLU A 185 -20.88 -13.22 3.73
N GLN A 186 -21.99 -12.78 3.11
CA GLN A 186 -23.04 -13.69 2.62
C GLN A 186 -22.56 -14.62 1.49
N ALA A 187 -21.56 -14.17 0.75
CA ALA A 187 -20.98 -14.93 -0.36
C ALA A 187 -19.71 -15.71 0.03
N ASP A 188 -19.35 -15.78 1.33
CA ASP A 188 -18.12 -16.41 1.83
C ASP A 188 -16.84 -15.93 1.10
N LEU A 189 -16.76 -14.60 0.85
CA LEU A 189 -15.62 -13.96 0.21
C LEU A 189 -14.76 -13.18 1.21
N ASN A 190 -13.48 -13.05 0.87
CA ASN A 190 -12.52 -12.30 1.68
C ASN A 190 -12.91 -10.82 1.79
N GLN A 191 -13.06 -10.33 3.01
CA GLN A 191 -13.40 -8.95 3.30
C GLN A 191 -12.44 -8.29 4.28
N ILE A 192 -12.46 -6.97 4.32
CA ILE A 192 -11.78 -6.14 5.31
C ILE A 192 -12.76 -5.14 5.88
N ASN A 193 -12.44 -4.58 7.04
CA ASN A 193 -13.22 -3.47 7.59
C ASN A 193 -13.02 -2.20 6.75
N LEU A 194 -13.96 -1.94 5.82
CA LEU A 194 -13.95 -0.74 4.96
C LEU A 194 -14.31 0.55 5.69
N LEU A 195 -14.75 0.46 6.95
CA LEU A 195 -15.12 1.63 7.78
C LEU A 195 -13.91 2.24 8.47
N GLU A 196 -12.80 1.50 8.56
CA GLU A 196 -11.54 1.97 9.14
C GLU A 196 -10.54 2.37 8.05
N ALA A 197 -9.94 3.55 8.24
CA ALA A 197 -8.82 3.96 7.39
C ALA A 197 -7.56 3.17 7.77
N GLN A 198 -6.95 2.49 6.80
CA GLN A 198 -5.72 1.74 7.01
C GLN A 198 -4.55 2.41 6.26
N GLY A 199 -3.46 2.72 7.00
CA GLY A 199 -2.18 3.12 6.43
C GLY A 199 -2.13 4.53 5.81
N ASP A 200 -1.31 4.66 4.79
CA ASP A 200 -1.06 5.91 4.08
C ASP A 200 -2.23 6.27 3.16
N HIS A 201 -2.58 7.55 3.14
CA HIS A 201 -3.64 8.04 2.28
C HIS A 201 -3.07 8.43 0.92
N VAL A 202 -3.21 7.56 -0.07
CA VAL A 202 -2.87 7.84 -1.47
C VAL A 202 -4.15 8.24 -2.21
N SER A 203 -4.23 9.51 -2.62
CA SER A 203 -5.36 9.98 -3.43
C SER A 203 -5.26 9.44 -4.86
N GLU A 204 -6.39 9.34 -5.56
CA GLU A 204 -6.40 8.93 -6.97
C GLU A 204 -5.50 9.82 -7.84
N ARG A 205 -5.51 11.13 -7.60
CA ARG A 205 -4.61 12.08 -8.29
C ARG A 205 -3.14 11.75 -8.06
N GLU A 206 -2.78 11.38 -6.84
CA GLU A 206 -1.41 10.98 -6.47
C GLU A 206 -1.02 9.66 -7.12
N TYR A 207 -1.91 8.67 -7.08
CA TYR A 207 -1.72 7.37 -7.73
C TYR A 207 -1.43 7.52 -9.23
N TRP A 208 -2.25 8.29 -9.94
CA TRP A 208 -2.03 8.52 -11.37
C TRP A 208 -0.80 9.39 -11.66
N ALA A 209 -0.46 10.32 -10.77
CA ALA A 209 0.78 11.09 -10.88
C ALA A 209 2.00 10.19 -10.75
N GLN A 210 1.99 9.25 -9.80
CA GLN A 210 3.05 8.26 -9.62
C GLN A 210 3.18 7.35 -10.85
N ARG A 211 2.08 6.78 -11.34
CA ARG A 211 2.11 5.91 -12.53
C ARG A 211 2.62 6.61 -13.78
N ARG A 212 2.15 7.84 -14.05
CA ARG A 212 2.66 8.63 -15.17
C ARG A 212 4.13 9.01 -15.00
N GLY A 213 4.53 9.34 -13.78
CA GLY A 213 5.92 9.65 -13.45
C GLY A 213 6.82 8.44 -13.64
N GLN A 214 6.41 7.28 -13.15
CA GLN A 214 7.15 6.01 -13.31
C GLN A 214 7.36 5.67 -14.79
N ARG A 215 6.29 5.73 -15.60
CA ARG A 215 6.41 5.47 -17.03
C ARG A 215 7.40 6.40 -17.75
N ARG A 216 7.41 7.70 -17.39
CA ARG A 216 8.39 8.65 -17.96
C ARG A 216 9.81 8.29 -17.53
N LEU A 217 9.97 7.91 -16.28
CA LEU A 217 11.26 7.48 -15.74
C LEU A 217 11.75 6.20 -16.42
N ASP A 218 10.88 5.21 -16.59
CA ASP A 218 11.20 3.94 -17.27
C ASP A 218 11.63 4.18 -18.73
N TYR A 219 10.91 5.07 -19.43
CA TYR A 219 11.29 5.48 -20.79
C TYR A 219 12.66 6.17 -20.84
N ALA A 220 12.92 7.10 -19.91
CA ALA A 220 14.21 7.78 -19.81
C ALA A 220 15.34 6.79 -19.46
N ASN A 221 15.08 5.87 -18.53
CA ASN A 221 16.04 4.83 -18.14
C ASN A 221 16.34 3.85 -19.27
N ALA A 222 15.34 3.46 -20.06
CA ALA A 222 15.53 2.63 -21.24
C ALA A 222 16.43 3.32 -22.29
N LYS A 223 16.28 4.64 -22.47
CA LYS A 223 17.14 5.43 -23.35
C LYS A 223 18.57 5.50 -22.82
N LEU A 224 18.77 5.77 -21.53
CA LEU A 224 20.09 5.76 -20.89
C LEU A 224 20.77 4.40 -21.00
N ALA A 225 20.02 3.31 -20.78
CA ALA A 225 20.53 1.96 -20.95
C ALA A 225 20.96 1.65 -22.40
N ALA A 226 20.21 2.14 -23.40
CA ALA A 226 20.59 2.02 -24.82
C ALA A 226 21.85 2.81 -25.16
N GLU A 227 22.15 3.89 -24.41
CA GLU A 227 23.36 4.71 -24.51
C GLU A 227 24.52 4.17 -23.64
N GLY A 228 24.34 2.99 -22.99
CA GLY A 228 25.34 2.37 -22.10
C GLY A 228 25.51 3.05 -20.75
N GLN A 229 24.58 3.92 -20.37
CA GLN A 229 24.58 4.64 -19.09
C GLN A 229 23.69 3.93 -18.06
N GLN A 230 24.12 3.91 -16.80
CA GLN A 230 23.31 3.34 -15.73
C GLN A 230 22.30 4.37 -15.19
N PRO A 231 21.01 3.97 -15.03
CA PRO A 231 20.01 4.83 -14.41
C PRO A 231 20.38 5.18 -12.97
N THR A 232 20.26 6.45 -12.60
CA THR A 232 20.49 6.93 -11.22
C THR A 232 19.29 6.72 -10.32
N GLN A 233 18.09 6.64 -10.90
CA GLN A 233 16.83 6.44 -10.19
C GLN A 233 15.95 5.46 -10.96
N THR A 234 15.41 4.45 -10.27
CA THR A 234 14.54 3.42 -10.85
C THR A 234 13.08 3.55 -10.41
N VAL A 235 12.82 4.25 -9.30
CA VAL A 235 11.48 4.42 -8.73
C VAL A 235 11.11 5.89 -8.70
N TYR A 236 10.00 6.24 -9.33
CA TYR A 236 9.44 7.58 -9.28
C TYR A 236 8.65 7.80 -7.97
N GLN A 237 8.98 8.86 -7.25
CA GLN A 237 8.28 9.27 -6.03
C GLN A 237 7.53 10.58 -6.26
N THR A 238 6.27 10.61 -5.83
CA THR A 238 5.49 11.86 -5.82
C THR A 238 5.96 12.78 -4.68
N GLU A 239 5.68 14.07 -4.77
CA GLU A 239 6.02 15.03 -3.71
C GLU A 239 5.36 14.68 -2.35
N LEU A 240 4.15 14.10 -2.37
CA LEU A 240 3.49 13.66 -1.15
C LEU A 240 4.13 12.39 -0.59
N ASP A 241 4.60 11.49 -1.45
CA ASP A 241 5.32 10.30 -1.02
C ASP A 241 6.68 10.66 -0.42
N LYS A 242 7.44 11.52 -1.08
CA LYS A 242 8.70 12.07 -0.52
C LYS A 242 8.47 12.71 0.83
N LEU A 243 7.42 13.54 0.96
CA LEU A 243 7.07 14.18 2.23
C LEU A 243 6.77 13.13 3.32
N ARG A 244 6.00 12.09 3.01
CA ARG A 244 5.74 10.99 3.97
C ARG A 244 7.04 10.30 4.39
N GLN A 245 7.90 9.95 3.44
CA GLN A 245 9.18 9.28 3.71
C GLN A 245 10.10 10.14 4.59
N GLN A 246 10.19 11.44 4.32
CA GLN A 246 10.97 12.38 5.12
C GLN A 246 10.43 12.49 6.55
N ILE A 247 9.11 12.59 6.72
CA ILE A 247 8.50 12.64 8.05
C ILE A 247 8.74 11.33 8.80
N TYR A 248 8.57 10.17 8.17
CA TYR A 248 8.84 8.87 8.80
C TYR A 248 10.32 8.71 9.16
N ALA A 249 11.24 9.14 8.30
CA ALA A 249 12.66 9.07 8.56
C ALA A 249 13.07 9.86 9.81
N VAL A 250 12.49 11.04 10.02
CA VAL A 250 12.74 11.85 11.22
C VAL A 250 12.01 11.29 12.44
N LEU A 251 10.74 10.85 12.28
CA LEU A 251 9.97 10.26 13.37
C LEU A 251 10.67 9.04 13.98
N ASN A 252 11.31 8.21 13.15
CA ASN A 252 12.04 7.03 13.62
C ASN A 252 13.36 7.34 14.35
N LYS A 253 13.84 8.59 14.31
CA LYS A 253 15.11 9.00 14.94
C LYS A 253 14.89 9.79 16.23
N THR A 254 13.69 10.31 16.46
CA THR A 254 13.36 11.28 17.49
C THR A 254 12.59 10.64 18.63
N THR A 255 12.71 11.24 19.82
CA THR A 255 12.08 10.76 21.05
C THR A 255 11.08 11.76 21.64
N THR A 256 11.24 13.05 21.34
CA THR A 256 10.31 14.10 21.78
C THR A 256 9.67 14.82 20.60
N PHE A 257 8.52 15.44 20.83
CA PHE A 257 7.81 16.18 19.78
C PHE A 257 8.57 17.44 19.35
N GLU A 258 9.24 18.10 20.31
CA GLU A 258 10.07 19.27 20.07
C GLU A 258 11.26 18.92 19.16
N GLU A 259 11.97 17.83 19.49
CA GLU A 259 13.05 17.29 18.68
C GLU A 259 12.58 16.91 17.27
N PHE A 260 11.45 16.21 17.18
CA PHE A 260 10.83 15.83 15.91
C PHE A 260 10.52 17.05 15.04
N SER A 261 9.91 18.09 15.60
CA SER A 261 9.57 19.32 14.88
C SER A 261 10.82 20.11 14.47
N ALA A 262 11.81 20.22 15.35
CA ALA A 262 13.06 20.92 15.08
C ALA A 262 13.88 20.22 13.99
N LEU A 263 14.00 18.90 14.05
CA LEU A 263 14.78 18.11 13.10
C LEU A 263 14.11 18.07 11.71
N LEU A 264 12.78 18.02 11.64
CA LEU A 264 12.04 18.17 10.39
C LEU A 264 12.31 19.50 9.69
N MET A 265 12.35 20.57 10.46
CA MET A 265 12.70 21.89 9.93
C MET A 265 14.17 21.96 9.50
N GLN A 266 15.08 21.42 10.29
CA GLN A 266 16.52 21.49 10.06
C GLN A 266 16.96 20.62 8.87
N GLU A 267 16.53 19.34 8.79
CA GLU A 267 16.97 18.41 7.75
C GLU A 267 16.22 18.60 6.42
N HIS A 268 14.94 18.99 6.48
CA HIS A 268 14.06 18.97 5.30
C HIS A 268 13.30 20.28 5.05
N GLY A 269 13.43 21.28 5.92
CA GLY A 269 12.68 22.54 5.81
C GLY A 269 11.16 22.36 5.96
N ILE A 270 10.72 21.28 6.64
CA ILE A 270 9.30 20.96 6.82
C ILE A 270 8.81 21.59 8.12
N ALA A 271 7.90 22.56 8.02
CA ALA A 271 7.26 23.15 9.17
C ALA A 271 6.12 22.25 9.68
N VAL A 272 6.06 22.04 10.99
CA VAL A 272 4.98 21.32 11.67
C VAL A 272 4.10 22.33 12.40
N LYS A 273 2.78 22.18 12.27
CA LYS A 273 1.80 23.01 12.99
C LYS A 273 0.76 22.12 13.65
N GLU A 274 0.53 22.36 14.92
CA GLU A 274 -0.62 21.82 15.63
C GLU A 274 -1.75 22.85 15.67
N SER A 275 -2.97 22.43 15.34
CA SER A 275 -4.17 23.25 15.45
C SER A 275 -5.38 22.38 15.76
N ARG A 276 -6.11 22.71 16.81
CA ARG A 276 -7.29 21.97 17.27
C ARG A 276 -7.06 20.47 17.45
N GLY A 277 -5.90 20.11 18.05
CA GLY A 277 -5.50 18.72 18.28
C GLY A 277 -5.07 17.94 17.02
N ARG A 278 -4.84 18.62 15.88
CA ARG A 278 -4.44 17.99 14.62
C ARG A 278 -3.09 18.51 14.16
N LEU A 279 -2.24 17.61 13.69
CA LEU A 279 -0.98 17.97 13.05
C LEU A 279 -1.17 18.29 11.57
N SER A 280 -0.36 19.21 11.09
CA SER A 280 -0.27 19.59 9.68
C SER A 280 1.19 19.89 9.35
N TYR A 281 1.60 19.57 8.13
CA TYR A 281 2.98 19.64 7.64
C TYR A 281 3.05 20.57 6.43
N CYS A 282 4.07 21.42 6.36
CA CYS A 282 4.30 22.32 5.24
C CYS A 282 5.73 22.11 4.70
N PRO A 283 5.90 21.43 3.57
CA PRO A 283 7.21 21.28 2.94
C PRO A 283 7.69 22.61 2.32
N PRO A 284 8.99 22.76 2.06
CA PRO A 284 9.55 23.94 1.42
C PRO A 284 8.87 24.21 0.08
N GLY A 285 8.73 25.49 -0.28
CA GLY A 285 8.06 25.93 -1.50
C GLY A 285 6.52 25.93 -1.48
N ARG A 286 5.90 25.52 -0.36
CA ARG A 286 4.44 25.63 -0.16
C ARG A 286 4.10 26.66 0.90
N THR A 287 2.94 27.32 0.68
CA THR A 287 2.36 28.25 1.66
C THR A 287 1.23 27.64 2.48
N LYS A 288 0.62 26.54 1.99
CA LYS A 288 -0.53 25.89 2.63
C LYS A 288 -0.11 24.58 3.29
N PHE A 289 -0.44 24.46 4.56
CA PHE A 289 -0.22 23.23 5.34
C PHE A 289 -1.09 22.06 4.82
N ILE A 290 -0.53 20.87 4.83
CA ILE A 290 -1.20 19.60 4.52
C ILE A 290 -1.52 18.92 5.85
N THR A 291 -2.78 18.61 6.09
CA THR A 291 -3.18 17.92 7.33
C THR A 291 -2.62 16.50 7.36
N ALA A 292 -2.21 16.02 8.53
CA ALA A 292 -1.70 14.67 8.75
C ALA A 292 -2.62 13.60 8.16
N LYS A 293 -3.94 13.73 8.35
CA LYS A 293 -4.97 12.83 7.80
C LYS A 293 -4.90 12.66 6.28
N LYS A 294 -4.47 13.68 5.54
CA LYS A 294 -4.28 13.61 4.06
C LYS A 294 -3.00 12.90 3.66
N LEU A 295 -2.06 12.75 4.57
CA LEU A 295 -0.80 12.05 4.32
C LEU A 295 -0.89 10.60 4.79
N SER A 296 -1.17 10.40 6.08
CA SER A 296 -1.29 9.08 6.69
C SER A 296 -1.97 9.18 8.06
N LYS A 297 -2.74 8.16 8.43
CA LYS A 297 -3.25 8.01 9.79
C LYS A 297 -2.11 7.91 10.81
N LYS A 298 -0.99 7.29 10.44
CA LYS A 298 0.21 7.15 11.29
C LYS A 298 0.89 8.48 11.64
N LEU A 299 0.59 9.55 10.88
CA LEU A 299 1.14 10.88 11.08
C LEU A 299 0.19 11.81 11.86
N GLU A 300 -0.97 11.31 12.32
CA GLU A 300 -1.85 12.02 13.23
C GLU A 300 -1.21 12.14 14.62
N LYS A 301 -1.59 13.17 15.40
CA LYS A 301 -0.95 13.52 16.67
C LYS A 301 -0.77 12.33 17.62
N GLU A 302 -1.85 11.59 17.88
CA GLU A 302 -1.82 10.45 18.80
C GLU A 302 -0.84 9.36 18.35
N GLN A 303 -0.81 9.07 17.04
CA GLN A 303 0.08 8.05 16.49
C GLN A 303 1.55 8.50 16.51
N VAL A 304 1.81 9.79 16.24
CA VAL A 304 3.15 10.37 16.36
C VAL A 304 3.64 10.33 17.80
N LEU A 305 2.83 10.74 18.76
CA LEU A 305 3.20 10.68 20.18
C LEU A 305 3.43 9.23 20.65
N THR A 306 2.62 8.28 20.18
CA THR A 306 2.82 6.86 20.47
C THR A 306 4.15 6.36 19.90
N ALA A 307 4.47 6.71 18.65
CA ALA A 307 5.74 6.33 18.02
C ALA A 307 6.95 6.93 18.78
N LEU A 308 6.88 8.20 19.16
CA LEU A 308 7.93 8.86 19.94
C LEU A 308 8.11 8.19 21.32
N SER A 309 7.01 7.81 21.98
CA SER A 309 7.08 7.08 23.26
C SER A 309 7.70 5.68 23.09
N GLN A 310 7.43 5.00 21.98
CA GLN A 310 8.10 3.73 21.66
C GLN A 310 9.60 3.93 21.39
N ASN A 311 9.98 5.01 20.73
CA ASN A 311 11.38 5.35 20.49
C ASN A 311 12.14 5.64 21.80
N ILE A 312 11.51 6.26 22.80
CA ILE A 312 12.09 6.44 24.15
C ILE A 312 12.40 5.08 24.78
N GLN A 313 11.47 4.13 24.69
CA GLN A 313 11.66 2.77 25.22
C GLN A 313 12.81 2.05 24.49
N LEU A 314 12.89 2.21 23.17
CA LEU A 314 13.99 1.67 22.36
C LEU A 314 15.32 2.36 22.67
N ALA A 315 15.34 3.67 22.86
CA ALA A 315 16.54 4.43 23.22
C ALA A 315 17.05 4.11 24.64
N ALA A 316 16.14 3.82 25.58
CA ALA A 316 16.50 3.36 26.93
C ALA A 316 17.14 1.96 26.94
N ILE A 317 16.84 1.13 25.93
CA ILE A 317 17.46 -0.19 25.73
C ILE A 317 18.81 -0.08 25.02
N ILE A 318 19.00 0.99 24.22
CA ILE A 318 20.24 1.31 23.50
C ILE A 318 20.92 2.47 24.24
N GLN A 319 21.50 2.22 25.44
CA GLN A 319 22.48 3.16 25.98
C GLN A 319 23.70 3.16 25.06
N PRO A 320 24.12 4.31 24.49
CA PRO A 320 25.36 4.36 23.75
C PRO A 320 26.51 4.24 24.74
N SER A 321 27.19 3.11 24.76
CA SER A 321 28.58 3.10 25.19
C SER A 321 29.32 4.13 24.34
N SER A 322 29.98 5.08 24.97
CA SER A 322 30.77 6.13 24.33
C SER A 322 32.04 5.55 23.71
N GLU A 323 31.89 4.76 22.67
CA GLU A 323 32.98 4.33 21.82
C GLU A 323 32.80 4.96 20.44
N LYS A 324 33.82 5.69 20.01
CA LYS A 324 33.93 6.20 18.63
C LYS A 324 33.57 5.08 17.67
N GLU A 325 32.59 5.31 16.76
CA GLU A 325 32.28 4.34 15.69
C GLU A 325 33.60 3.89 15.03
N PRO A 326 33.90 2.58 15.01
CA PRO A 326 35.09 2.09 14.33
C PRO A 326 35.00 2.46 12.86
N ASP A 327 36.09 2.98 12.31
CA ASP A 327 36.20 3.47 10.93
C ASP A 327 35.78 2.34 9.98
N LYS A 328 34.56 2.42 9.43
CA LYS A 328 33.90 1.33 8.67
C LYS A 328 34.79 0.85 7.53
N ILE A 329 35.09 -0.45 7.48
CA ILE A 329 35.87 -1.05 6.41
C ILE A 329 35.16 -0.83 5.08
N ARG A 330 35.91 -0.34 4.07
CA ARG A 330 35.44 -0.11 2.71
C ARG A 330 36.23 -0.96 1.71
N LYS A 331 35.59 -1.29 0.58
CA LYS A 331 36.23 -2.03 -0.50
C LYS A 331 37.45 -1.30 -1.07
N LEU A 332 38.44 -2.07 -1.51
CA LEU A 332 39.55 -1.55 -2.30
C LEU A 332 39.04 -1.05 -3.66
N VAL A 333 39.71 -0.02 -4.16
CA VAL A 333 39.41 0.55 -5.48
C VAL A 333 40.29 -0.11 -6.53
N ASP A 334 39.70 -0.56 -7.63
CA ASP A 334 40.47 -1.06 -8.78
C ASP A 334 41.14 0.13 -9.50
N ILE A 335 42.44 0.26 -9.28
CA ILE A 335 43.23 1.36 -9.81
C ILE A 335 43.40 1.22 -11.33
N GLN A 336 43.64 -0.01 -11.84
CA GLN A 336 43.89 -0.25 -13.26
C GLN A 336 42.65 0.01 -14.11
N ALA A 337 41.49 -0.50 -13.69
CA ALA A 337 40.23 -0.24 -14.38
C ALA A 337 39.90 1.25 -14.43
N ASN A 338 40.14 1.98 -13.34
CA ASN A 338 39.85 3.41 -13.28
C ASN A 338 40.84 4.29 -14.04
N VAL A 339 42.13 3.89 -14.14
CA VAL A 339 43.12 4.56 -14.97
C VAL A 339 42.84 4.31 -16.46
N ALA A 340 42.48 3.07 -16.83
CA ALA A 340 42.05 2.72 -18.20
C ALA A 340 40.77 3.51 -18.59
N ALA A 341 39.91 3.86 -17.64
CA ALA A 341 38.74 4.72 -17.85
C ALA A 341 39.07 6.23 -17.89
N GLY A 342 40.34 6.63 -18.04
CA GLY A 342 40.77 8.02 -18.28
C GLY A 342 41.01 8.86 -17.03
N LYS A 343 41.08 8.26 -15.82
CA LYS A 343 41.43 9.01 -14.59
C LYS A 343 42.94 9.22 -14.49
N GLY A 344 43.39 10.48 -14.38
CA GLY A 344 44.79 10.87 -14.46
C GLY A 344 45.65 10.45 -13.26
N ILE A 345 46.99 10.73 -13.37
CA ILE A 345 48.04 10.37 -12.39
C ILE A 345 47.75 10.80 -10.95
N GLY A 346 47.08 11.92 -10.75
CA GLY A 346 46.65 12.37 -9.43
C GLY A 346 45.68 11.40 -8.75
N TYR A 347 44.73 10.83 -9.52
CA TYR A 347 43.81 9.81 -9.03
C TYR A 347 44.55 8.51 -8.66
N GLU A 348 45.50 8.08 -9.48
CA GLU A 348 46.31 6.87 -9.21
C GLU A 348 47.06 6.97 -7.88
N ARG A 349 47.73 8.10 -7.63
CA ARG A 349 48.43 8.35 -6.35
C ARG A 349 47.48 8.36 -5.16
N TRP A 350 46.31 8.99 -5.31
CA TRP A 350 45.30 8.99 -4.28
C TRP A 350 44.75 7.58 -4.03
N ALA A 351 44.41 6.83 -5.07
CA ALA A 351 43.88 5.48 -4.97
C ALA A 351 44.87 4.48 -4.35
N LYS A 352 46.17 4.58 -4.66
CA LYS A 352 47.22 3.80 -3.99
C LYS A 352 47.25 4.06 -2.49
N LYS A 353 47.25 5.33 -2.06
CA LYS A 353 47.23 5.72 -0.63
C LYS A 353 45.93 5.29 0.05
N PHE A 354 44.83 5.43 -0.63
CA PHE A 354 43.51 4.99 -0.15
C PHE A 354 43.47 3.48 0.06
N ASN A 355 43.89 2.68 -0.93
CA ASN A 355 43.92 1.23 -0.84
C ASN A 355 44.88 0.73 0.25
N LEU A 356 46.03 1.36 0.44
CA LEU A 356 46.96 1.01 1.50
C LEU A 356 46.35 1.20 2.88
N LYS A 357 45.65 2.33 3.09
CA LYS A 357 44.90 2.59 4.35
C LYS A 357 43.80 1.54 4.56
N ARG A 358 43.04 1.20 3.54
CA ARG A 358 41.94 0.21 3.61
C ARG A 358 42.44 -1.20 3.84
N TRP A 359 43.56 -1.55 3.22
CA TRP A 359 44.22 -2.82 3.46
C TRP A 359 44.69 -2.96 4.91
N SER A 360 45.38 -1.94 5.44
CA SER A 360 45.76 -1.92 6.84
C SER A 360 44.56 -2.09 7.78
N GLN A 361 43.45 -1.41 7.53
CA GLN A 361 42.22 -1.57 8.30
C GLN A 361 41.63 -2.99 8.20
N THR A 362 41.70 -3.60 7.02
CA THR A 362 41.25 -4.99 6.82
C THR A 362 42.10 -5.96 7.64
N LEU A 363 43.42 -5.81 7.60
CA LEU A 363 44.34 -6.65 8.39
C LEU A 363 44.13 -6.48 9.90
N CYS A 364 43.99 -5.25 10.39
CA CYS A 364 43.69 -4.99 11.80
C CYS A 364 42.39 -5.67 12.22
N LEU A 365 41.30 -5.57 11.45
CA LEU A 365 40.05 -6.24 11.75
C LEU A 365 40.22 -7.76 11.82
N LEU A 366 40.88 -8.36 10.84
CA LEU A 366 41.09 -9.81 10.80
C LEU A 366 41.93 -10.28 11.99
N GLN A 367 42.96 -9.50 12.36
CA GLN A 367 43.81 -9.76 13.52
C GLN A 367 43.04 -9.63 14.84
N GLU A 368 42.26 -8.56 15.01
CA GLU A 368 41.40 -8.34 16.19
C GLU A 368 40.38 -9.47 16.39
N LYS A 369 39.89 -10.05 15.29
CA LYS A 369 38.95 -11.19 15.30
C LYS A 369 39.64 -12.55 15.33
N GLY A 370 40.96 -12.62 15.32
CA GLY A 370 41.73 -13.86 15.30
C GLY A 370 41.60 -14.69 14.02
N LEU A 371 41.22 -14.05 12.92
CA LEU A 371 41.00 -14.70 11.61
C LEU A 371 42.29 -14.65 10.79
N THR A 372 43.19 -15.58 11.07
CA THR A 372 44.56 -15.59 10.49
C THR A 372 44.70 -16.42 9.22
N SER A 373 43.65 -17.16 8.83
CA SER A 373 43.64 -17.94 7.57
C SER A 373 42.36 -17.66 6.78
N GLU A 374 42.41 -17.94 5.48
CA GLU A 374 41.27 -17.81 4.57
C GLU A 374 40.14 -18.76 4.96
N ASP A 375 40.47 -19.98 5.34
CA ASP A 375 39.48 -20.97 5.80
C ASP A 375 38.75 -20.50 7.07
N ALA A 376 39.48 -19.94 8.05
CA ALA A 376 38.91 -19.39 9.27
C ALA A 376 37.96 -18.21 8.97
N LEU A 377 38.30 -17.36 7.99
CA LEU A 377 37.44 -16.27 7.54
C LEU A 377 36.16 -16.80 6.87
N HIS A 378 36.28 -17.78 5.97
CA HIS A 378 35.15 -18.41 5.31
C HIS A 378 34.23 -19.11 6.30
N GLN A 379 34.80 -19.89 7.23
CA GLN A 379 34.03 -20.54 8.29
C GLN A 379 33.27 -19.52 9.14
N ARG A 380 33.94 -18.45 9.57
CA ARG A 380 33.31 -17.40 10.38
C ARG A 380 32.17 -16.70 9.64
N ILE A 381 32.35 -16.42 8.34
CA ILE A 381 31.28 -15.86 7.49
C ILE A 381 30.09 -16.82 7.39
N ALA A 382 30.33 -18.12 7.22
CA ALA A 382 29.26 -19.14 7.18
C ALA A 382 28.50 -19.22 8.50
N GLU A 383 29.20 -19.25 9.64
CA GLU A 383 28.59 -19.24 10.98
C GLU A 383 27.71 -18.00 11.19
N LEU A 384 28.21 -16.81 10.85
CA LEU A 384 27.46 -15.56 10.98
C LEU A 384 26.27 -15.51 10.02
N GLN A 385 26.39 -16.09 8.83
CA GLN A 385 25.28 -16.20 7.89
C GLN A 385 24.16 -17.06 8.48
N THR A 386 24.50 -18.21 9.06
CA THR A 386 23.53 -19.08 9.75
C THR A 386 22.87 -18.33 10.91
N GLN A 387 23.66 -17.69 11.78
CA GLN A 387 23.11 -16.91 12.91
C GLN A 387 22.19 -15.76 12.45
N HIS A 388 22.55 -15.09 11.35
CA HIS A 388 21.72 -14.05 10.75
C HIS A 388 20.40 -14.61 10.24
N ASP A 389 20.45 -15.72 9.51
CA ASP A 389 19.26 -16.30 8.87
C ASP A 389 18.32 -16.93 9.90
N ASP A 390 18.86 -17.59 10.92
CA ASP A 390 18.09 -18.12 12.05
C ASP A 390 17.40 -17.00 12.84
N ALA A 391 18.13 -15.94 13.18
CA ALA A 391 17.56 -14.79 13.87
C ALA A 391 16.48 -14.09 13.04
N LEU A 392 16.68 -13.98 11.71
CA LEU A 392 15.71 -13.40 10.79
C LEU A 392 14.44 -14.26 10.67
N ALA A 393 14.60 -15.59 10.64
CA ALA A 393 13.47 -16.52 10.59
C ALA A 393 12.59 -16.38 11.84
N VAL A 394 13.22 -16.36 13.04
CA VAL A 394 12.51 -16.15 14.31
C VAL A 394 11.80 -14.80 14.35
N VAL A 395 12.45 -13.72 13.91
CA VAL A 395 11.82 -12.39 13.84
C VAL A 395 10.61 -12.38 12.92
N LYS A 396 10.68 -13.06 11.77
CA LYS A 396 9.55 -13.16 10.83
C LYS A 396 8.38 -13.96 11.40
N ASP A 397 8.67 -15.06 12.10
CA ASP A 397 7.64 -15.87 12.76
C ASP A 397 6.94 -15.07 13.87
N MET A 398 7.72 -14.38 14.71
CA MET A 398 7.16 -13.49 15.73
C MET A 398 6.30 -12.38 15.12
N ASP A 399 6.72 -11.78 13.98
CA ASP A 399 5.93 -10.76 13.28
C ASP A 399 4.61 -11.32 12.76
N ALA A 400 4.61 -12.53 12.22
CA ALA A 400 3.41 -13.20 11.75
C ALA A 400 2.46 -13.49 12.94
N ARG A 401 2.99 -13.97 14.06
CA ARG A 401 2.21 -14.21 15.28
C ARG A 401 1.64 -12.93 15.88
N MET A 402 2.44 -11.86 15.96
CA MET A 402 1.98 -10.54 16.42
C MET A 402 0.90 -9.94 15.52
N ALA A 403 1.00 -10.12 14.20
CA ALA A 403 -0.03 -9.70 13.26
C ALA A 403 -1.35 -10.44 13.50
N SER A 404 -1.29 -11.75 13.68
CA SER A 404 -2.43 -12.62 14.00
C SER A 404 -3.11 -12.23 15.33
N LEU A 405 -2.31 -11.95 16.38
CA LEU A 405 -2.82 -11.47 17.67
C LEU A 405 -3.50 -10.10 17.55
N LYS A 406 -2.93 -9.20 16.76
CA LYS A 406 -3.49 -7.88 16.52
C LYS A 406 -4.83 -7.95 15.78
N GLU A 407 -4.93 -8.82 14.79
CA GLU A 407 -6.16 -9.07 14.05
C GLU A 407 -7.24 -9.65 14.96
N LEU A 408 -6.92 -10.72 15.69
CA LEU A 408 -7.81 -11.34 16.67
C LEU A 408 -8.29 -10.33 17.72
N ARG A 409 -7.37 -9.50 18.24
CA ARG A 409 -7.69 -8.43 19.18
C ARG A 409 -8.68 -7.43 18.58
N GLY A 410 -8.49 -7.04 17.32
CA GLY A 410 -9.40 -6.15 16.61
C GLY A 410 -10.83 -6.69 16.58
N HIS A 411 -11.00 -7.96 16.19
CA HIS A 411 -12.30 -8.61 16.17
C HIS A 411 -12.91 -8.79 17.55
N LEU A 412 -12.10 -9.08 18.57
CA LEU A 412 -12.58 -9.20 19.96
C LEU A 412 -13.07 -7.86 20.54
N VAL A 413 -12.41 -6.76 20.24
CA VAL A 413 -12.83 -5.42 20.67
C VAL A 413 -14.19 -5.10 20.05
N VAL A 414 -14.35 -5.28 18.74
CA VAL A 414 -15.61 -5.07 18.01
C VAL A 414 -16.72 -5.97 18.58
N TYR A 415 -16.44 -7.25 18.74
CA TYR A 415 -17.40 -8.19 19.31
C TYR A 415 -17.89 -7.76 20.70
N ARG A 416 -16.96 -7.42 21.61
CA ARG A 416 -17.32 -6.98 22.99
C ARG A 416 -18.10 -5.67 22.97
N GLN A 417 -17.74 -4.74 22.10
CA GLN A 417 -18.41 -3.45 21.95
C GLN A 417 -19.87 -3.62 21.53
N TYR A 418 -20.13 -4.50 20.57
CA TYR A 418 -21.48 -4.64 19.99
C TYR A 418 -22.26 -5.85 20.48
N LYS A 419 -21.66 -6.73 21.29
CA LYS A 419 -22.37 -7.84 21.95
C LYS A 419 -23.64 -7.41 22.72
N PRO A 420 -23.64 -6.31 23.49
CA PRO A 420 -24.87 -5.86 24.17
C PRO A 420 -25.98 -5.45 23.18
N LEU A 421 -25.60 -4.90 22.00
CA LEU A 421 -26.55 -4.57 20.94
C LEU A 421 -27.14 -5.86 20.31
N ALA A 422 -26.31 -6.86 20.06
CA ALA A 422 -26.74 -8.16 19.56
C ALA A 422 -27.66 -8.90 20.55
N GLN A 423 -27.42 -8.78 21.86
CA GLN A 423 -28.31 -9.32 22.90
C GLN A 423 -29.66 -8.59 22.89
N LYS A 424 -29.68 -7.27 22.73
CA LYS A 424 -30.92 -6.50 22.63
C LYS A 424 -31.78 -6.93 21.43
N LEU A 425 -31.16 -7.33 20.31
CA LEU A 425 -31.88 -7.81 19.13
C LEU A 425 -32.83 -8.98 19.45
N GLN A 426 -32.48 -9.82 20.44
CA GLN A 426 -33.29 -10.98 20.85
C GLN A 426 -34.53 -10.58 21.66
N THR A 427 -34.56 -9.38 22.21
CA THR A 427 -35.61 -8.93 23.13
C THR A 427 -36.50 -7.84 22.55
N VAL A 428 -36.15 -7.25 21.40
CA VAL A 428 -36.94 -6.18 20.77
C VAL A 428 -38.16 -6.72 20.03
N ARG A 429 -39.24 -5.96 20.02
CA ARG A 429 -40.53 -6.32 19.39
C ARG A 429 -40.42 -6.44 17.85
N ASN A 430 -39.53 -5.66 17.22
CA ASN A 430 -39.30 -5.70 15.78
C ASN A 430 -37.78 -5.83 15.49
N PRO A 431 -37.27 -7.07 15.43
CA PRO A 431 -35.83 -7.33 15.21
C PRO A 431 -35.32 -6.79 13.88
N ALA A 432 -36.13 -6.86 12.81
CA ALA A 432 -35.72 -6.43 11.48
C ALA A 432 -35.46 -4.92 11.39
N ALA A 433 -36.39 -4.13 11.92
CA ALA A 433 -36.26 -2.66 11.98
C ALA A 433 -35.08 -2.24 12.88
N PHE A 434 -34.89 -2.94 14.02
CA PHE A 434 -33.78 -2.67 14.92
C PHE A 434 -32.44 -2.99 14.29
N ARG A 435 -32.33 -4.13 13.56
CA ARG A 435 -31.11 -4.50 12.83
C ARG A 435 -30.80 -3.49 11.73
N GLU A 436 -31.81 -3.01 11.00
CA GLU A 436 -31.62 -2.01 9.95
C GLU A 436 -31.18 -0.66 10.54
N GLN A 437 -31.74 -0.24 11.65
CA GLN A 437 -31.33 0.97 12.37
C GLN A 437 -29.83 0.91 12.76
N HIS A 438 -29.34 -0.27 13.11
CA HIS A 438 -27.97 -0.52 13.58
C HIS A 438 -27.16 -1.33 12.56
N ARG A 439 -27.47 -1.21 11.28
CA ARG A 439 -26.89 -2.02 10.21
C ARG A 439 -25.37 -2.00 10.17
N ALA A 440 -24.76 -0.83 10.35
CA ALA A 440 -23.31 -0.68 10.33
C ALA A 440 -22.62 -1.38 11.51
N GLU A 441 -23.26 -1.34 12.68
CA GLU A 441 -22.77 -1.99 13.90
C GLU A 441 -22.90 -3.52 13.80
N PHE A 442 -24.02 -4.00 13.26
CA PHE A 442 -24.21 -5.44 13.02
C PHE A 442 -23.26 -5.96 11.95
N ALA A 443 -23.01 -5.22 10.87
CA ALA A 443 -22.08 -5.65 9.83
C ALA A 443 -20.66 -5.92 10.38
N VAL A 444 -20.16 -5.06 11.26
CA VAL A 444 -18.84 -5.29 11.88
C VAL A 444 -18.86 -6.37 12.96
N TYR A 445 -20.00 -6.51 13.68
CA TYR A 445 -20.20 -7.56 14.67
C TYR A 445 -20.25 -8.94 14.02
N ASP A 446 -21.03 -9.08 12.94
CA ASP A 446 -21.19 -10.33 12.21
C ASP A 446 -19.86 -10.74 11.54
N ALA A 447 -19.12 -9.78 10.98
CA ALA A 447 -17.76 -10.03 10.47
C ALA A 447 -16.81 -10.53 11.57
N ALA A 448 -16.90 -10.04 12.80
CA ALA A 448 -16.12 -10.56 13.91
C ALA A 448 -16.55 -11.98 14.29
N CYS A 449 -17.85 -12.27 14.29
CA CYS A 449 -18.37 -13.62 14.53
C CYS A 449 -17.94 -14.62 13.47
N ALA A 450 -17.98 -14.21 12.18
CA ALA A 450 -17.51 -15.01 11.04
C ALA A 450 -16.01 -15.33 11.18
N TYR A 451 -15.19 -14.35 11.53
CA TYR A 451 -13.77 -14.55 11.80
C TYR A 451 -13.52 -15.61 12.91
N PHE A 452 -14.24 -15.55 14.02
CA PHE A 452 -14.09 -16.52 15.09
C PHE A 452 -14.48 -17.93 14.66
N LYS A 453 -15.56 -18.04 13.88
CA LYS A 453 -16.02 -19.33 13.32
C LYS A 453 -14.99 -19.91 12.35
N ALA A 454 -14.47 -19.10 11.43
CA ALA A 454 -13.47 -19.51 10.45
C ALA A 454 -12.16 -19.99 11.12
N ASN A 455 -11.77 -19.36 12.24
CA ASN A 455 -10.58 -19.73 13.00
C ASN A 455 -10.85 -20.79 14.09
N GLY A 456 -12.04 -21.41 14.12
CA GLY A 456 -12.39 -22.48 15.04
C GLY A 456 -12.41 -22.07 16.52
N LEU A 457 -12.58 -20.79 16.83
CA LEU A 457 -12.54 -20.26 18.19
C LEU A 457 -13.86 -20.50 18.91
N ARG A 458 -13.98 -21.64 19.60
CA ARG A 458 -15.15 -21.98 20.43
C ARG A 458 -15.25 -21.14 21.71
N THR A 459 -14.10 -20.79 22.29
CA THR A 459 -13.98 -19.94 23.47
C THR A 459 -13.14 -18.71 23.12
N LEU A 460 -13.68 -17.52 23.40
CA LEU A 460 -12.99 -16.28 23.09
C LEU A 460 -11.96 -15.97 24.19
N PRO A 461 -10.69 -15.67 23.81
CA PRO A 461 -9.65 -15.34 24.78
C PRO A 461 -9.93 -13.99 25.48
N ASP A 462 -9.27 -13.79 26.61
CA ASP A 462 -9.33 -12.49 27.27
C ASP A 462 -8.38 -11.49 26.61
N LEU A 463 -8.86 -10.24 26.42
CA LEU A 463 -8.06 -9.15 25.83
C LEU A 463 -6.77 -8.91 26.63
N LYS A 464 -6.82 -8.99 27.96
CA LYS A 464 -5.64 -8.81 28.80
C LYS A 464 -4.57 -9.89 28.54
N LYS A 465 -5.00 -11.15 28.30
CA LYS A 465 -4.08 -12.24 27.96
C LYS A 465 -3.44 -12.04 26.59
N LEU A 466 -4.23 -11.59 25.59
CA LEU A 466 -3.70 -11.26 24.26
C LEU A 466 -2.72 -10.10 24.30
N ASP A 467 -3.05 -9.05 25.06
CA ASP A 467 -2.17 -7.89 25.21
C ASP A 467 -0.87 -8.31 25.94
N ALA A 468 -0.93 -9.18 26.94
CA ALA A 468 0.25 -9.73 27.63
C ALA A 468 1.10 -10.59 26.67
N GLU A 469 0.49 -11.50 25.89
CA GLU A 469 1.20 -12.31 24.89
C GLU A 469 1.87 -11.43 23.84
N TYR A 470 1.18 -10.40 23.35
CA TYR A 470 1.73 -9.44 22.41
C TYR A 470 2.94 -8.69 22.98
N GLN A 471 2.88 -8.24 24.25
CA GLN A 471 3.98 -7.57 24.93
C GLN A 471 5.20 -8.49 25.12
N THR A 472 4.96 -9.75 25.50
CA THR A 472 6.02 -10.77 25.63
C THR A 472 6.72 -10.98 24.29
N LEU A 473 5.95 -11.26 23.22
CA LEU A 473 6.51 -11.43 21.87
C LEU A 473 7.25 -10.20 21.38
N SER A 474 6.74 -8.99 21.67
CA SER A 474 7.40 -7.74 21.31
C SER A 474 8.76 -7.57 22.01
N SER A 475 8.83 -7.93 23.30
CA SER A 475 10.06 -7.90 24.09
C SER A 475 11.08 -8.92 23.56
N GLU A 476 10.66 -10.16 23.35
CA GLU A 476 11.51 -11.24 22.84
C GLU A 476 12.03 -10.91 21.43
N LYS A 477 11.15 -10.40 20.54
CA LYS A 477 11.50 -9.96 19.20
C LYS A 477 12.63 -8.92 19.22
N ASN A 478 12.61 -7.97 20.15
CA ASN A 478 13.67 -6.97 20.26
C ASN A 478 15.03 -7.62 20.53
N GLY A 479 15.07 -8.68 21.35
CA GLY A 479 16.29 -9.47 21.61
C GLY A 479 16.82 -10.14 20.33
N PHE A 480 15.95 -10.84 19.59
CA PHE A 480 16.32 -11.48 18.32
C PHE A 480 16.68 -10.47 17.24
N TYR A 481 15.96 -9.36 17.15
CA TYR A 481 16.27 -8.28 16.21
C TYR A 481 17.64 -7.66 16.48
N THR A 482 18.02 -7.51 17.74
CA THR A 482 19.35 -7.03 18.12
C THR A 482 20.45 -8.00 17.68
N ARG A 483 20.24 -9.33 17.89
CA ARG A 483 21.15 -10.38 17.41
C ARG A 483 21.27 -10.36 15.89
N TYR A 484 20.14 -10.30 15.19
CA TYR A 484 20.08 -10.15 13.72
C TYR A 484 20.90 -8.96 13.24
N LYS A 485 20.69 -7.78 13.84
CA LYS A 485 21.41 -6.55 13.46
C LYS A 485 22.92 -6.65 13.71
N LYS A 486 23.31 -7.24 14.84
CA LYS A 486 24.73 -7.46 15.17
C LYS A 486 25.39 -8.41 14.16
N ALA A 487 24.74 -9.54 13.88
CA ALA A 487 25.22 -10.49 12.88
C ALA A 487 25.30 -9.87 11.47
N GLN A 488 24.30 -9.06 11.09
CA GLN A 488 24.26 -8.35 9.80
C GLN A 488 25.43 -7.39 9.62
N ILE A 489 25.76 -6.62 10.66
CA ILE A 489 26.87 -5.65 10.62
C ILE A 489 28.20 -6.40 10.50
N GLU A 490 28.43 -7.40 11.35
CA GLU A 490 29.67 -8.18 11.37
C GLU A 490 29.85 -8.96 10.06
N LEU A 491 28.79 -9.59 9.55
CA LEU A 491 28.80 -10.29 8.27
C LEU A 491 29.18 -9.37 7.09
N ARG A 492 28.63 -8.13 7.09
CA ARG A 492 28.97 -7.13 6.07
C ARG A 492 30.44 -6.72 6.12
N GLU A 493 30.99 -6.55 7.33
CA GLU A 493 32.39 -6.19 7.54
C GLU A 493 33.32 -7.32 7.07
N LEU A 494 33.05 -8.58 7.49
CA LEU A 494 33.87 -9.72 7.09
C LEU A 494 33.77 -10.04 5.60
N ARG A 495 32.60 -9.90 4.97
CA ARG A 495 32.48 -10.01 3.51
C ARG A 495 33.25 -8.93 2.77
N THR A 496 33.30 -7.70 3.31
CA THR A 496 34.13 -6.64 2.74
C THR A 496 35.61 -6.95 2.91
N ALA A 497 36.00 -7.49 4.06
CA ALA A 497 37.36 -7.95 4.31
C ALA A 497 37.76 -9.09 3.36
N GLN A 498 36.91 -10.09 3.17
CA GLN A 498 37.11 -11.18 2.23
C GLN A 498 37.35 -10.66 0.80
N GLN A 499 36.50 -9.74 0.32
CA GLN A 499 36.67 -9.14 -1.00
C GLN A 499 37.98 -8.35 -1.16
N ASN A 500 38.42 -7.70 -0.08
CA ASN A 500 39.69 -6.98 -0.05
C ASN A 500 40.88 -7.96 -0.13
N VAL A 501 40.82 -9.08 0.61
CA VAL A 501 41.83 -10.16 0.57
C VAL A 501 41.91 -10.76 -0.83
N GLU A 502 40.79 -11.16 -1.41
CA GLU A 502 40.74 -11.70 -2.78
C GLU A 502 41.24 -10.71 -3.84
N ALA A 503 40.91 -9.42 -3.69
CA ALA A 503 41.39 -8.38 -4.62
C ALA A 503 42.88 -8.16 -4.52
N PHE A 504 43.47 -8.36 -3.34
CA PHE A 504 44.91 -8.26 -3.12
C PHE A 504 45.65 -9.42 -3.79
N PHE A 505 45.24 -10.66 -3.56
CA PHE A 505 45.91 -11.86 -4.14
C PHE A 505 45.75 -11.92 -5.65
N ARG A 506 44.59 -11.61 -6.22
CA ARG A 506 44.44 -11.50 -7.71
C ARG A 506 45.37 -10.49 -8.33
N LYS A 507 45.80 -9.47 -7.60
CA LYS A 507 46.77 -8.49 -8.10
C LYS A 507 48.20 -9.03 -8.08
N GLU A 508 48.56 -9.82 -7.06
CA GLU A 508 49.86 -10.49 -6.99
C GLU A 508 50.02 -11.54 -8.11
N GLU A 509 49.01 -12.36 -8.33
CA GLU A 509 49.01 -13.35 -9.42
C GLU A 509 49.20 -12.70 -10.80
N ARG A 510 48.55 -11.56 -11.07
CA ARG A 510 48.74 -10.81 -12.31
C ARG A 510 50.14 -10.20 -12.45
N ASN A 511 50.75 -9.77 -11.35
CA ASN A 511 52.10 -9.22 -11.36
C ASN A 511 53.18 -10.32 -11.59
N HIS A 512 52.92 -11.55 -11.16
CA HIS A 512 53.78 -12.70 -11.42
C HIS A 512 53.60 -13.34 -12.81
N ALA A 513 52.47 -13.07 -13.48
CA ALA A 513 52.15 -13.59 -14.81
C ALA A 513 52.70 -12.73 -15.98
N VAL A 514 53.35 -11.59 -15.71
CA VAL A 514 54.01 -10.80 -16.77
C VAL A 514 55.43 -11.30 -16.93
N PRO A 515 55.82 -11.94 -18.08
CA PRO A 515 57.19 -12.33 -18.32
C PRO A 515 58.07 -11.08 -18.36
N GLN A 516 59.22 -11.13 -17.66
CA GLN A 516 60.29 -10.17 -17.85
C GLN A 516 60.75 -10.24 -19.32
N GLN A 517 60.28 -9.27 -20.13
CA GLN A 517 60.92 -9.06 -21.44
C GLN A 517 62.32 -8.52 -21.16
N GLU A 518 63.32 -9.36 -21.43
CA GLU A 518 64.75 -9.02 -21.44
C GLU A 518 64.94 -7.73 -22.24
N VAL A 519 65.49 -6.74 -21.57
CA VAL A 519 66.10 -5.58 -22.25
C VAL A 519 67.35 -6.07 -22.92
N LYS A 520 67.32 -6.15 -24.27
CA LYS A 520 68.51 -6.14 -25.09
C LYS A 520 68.83 -4.73 -25.51
#